data_c10165d05f024eb4573c8a5ab3a200c8
#
_entry.id   c10165d05f024eb4573c8a5ab3a200c8
#
_cell.length_a   1.000
_cell.length_b   1.000
_cell.length_c   1.000
_cell.angle_alpha   90.00
_cell.angle_beta   90.00
_cell.angle_gamma   90.00
#
_symmetry.space_group_name_H-M   'P 1'
#
loop_
_entity.id
_entity.type
_entity.pdbx_description
1 polymer ?
#
loop_
_entity_poly.entity_id
_entity_poly.type
_entity_poly.pdbx_seq_one_letter_code
_entity_poly.pdbx_strand_id
1 'polypeptide(L)'
;MNRLFLSRLWLDGLTAALLPLGFAYWWLGNAVHELSGTAMFLLLITHNVFNRRWWGGIARTRREPRRPFNVAVTFALLIAMLVLLATSVLISNALAPYLPPWGGFTVRQIHTLAAYWILVIVAIHLGLRWPMLMGVARNLFGIKGTNPLRMLALRVTAGAIAVHGVWSFHRLGLGTKLSMQMTLDWWNFEEAVAGFFIHCAAVAGLVMVITYYGFNRDSAGRRRAPTGPARNAAGSDSRDGSRGMAGTNPQAPG
;
A
#
# COMPACT_ATOMS: atom_id res chain seq x y z
N MET A 1 -19.40 12.51 4.37
CA MET A 1 -18.15 12.20 3.68
C MET A 1 -18.01 13.10 2.47
N ASN A 2 -16.82 13.68 2.20
CA ASN A 2 -16.63 14.62 1.08
C ASN A 2 -16.73 13.87 -0.26
N ARG A 3 -17.56 14.35 -1.20
CA ARG A 3 -17.75 13.74 -2.54
C ARG A 3 -16.44 13.63 -3.31
N LEU A 4 -15.55 14.62 -3.19
CA LEU A 4 -14.23 14.62 -3.80
C LEU A 4 -13.31 13.49 -3.28
N PHE A 5 -13.43 13.13 -2.01
CA PHE A 5 -12.66 12.00 -1.46
C PHE A 5 -13.14 10.66 -2.02
N LEU A 6 -14.46 10.49 -2.14
CA LEU A 6 -15.04 9.29 -2.75
C LEU A 6 -14.66 9.14 -4.21
N SER A 7 -14.74 10.22 -5.00
CA SER A 7 -14.36 10.16 -6.42
C SER A 7 -12.89 9.76 -6.60
N ARG A 8 -11.99 10.27 -5.75
CA ARG A 8 -10.56 9.85 -5.75
C ARG A 8 -10.42 8.36 -5.47
N LEU A 9 -11.14 7.86 -4.46
CA LEU A 9 -11.08 6.45 -4.09
C LEU A 9 -11.61 5.54 -5.22
N TRP A 10 -12.66 5.96 -5.93
CA TRP A 10 -13.16 5.26 -7.10
C TRP A 10 -12.16 5.25 -8.26
N LEU A 11 -11.50 6.37 -8.54
CA LEU A 11 -10.44 6.44 -9.56
C LEU A 11 -9.25 5.55 -9.20
N ASP A 12 -8.84 5.54 -7.93
CA ASP A 12 -7.78 4.66 -7.44
C ASP A 12 -8.16 3.18 -7.56
N GLY A 13 -9.41 2.84 -7.23
CA GLY A 13 -9.95 1.49 -7.39
C GLY A 13 -10.01 1.06 -8.86
N LEU A 14 -10.42 1.94 -9.76
CA LEU A 14 -10.43 1.68 -11.20
C LEU A 14 -9.00 1.46 -11.73
N THR A 15 -8.05 2.31 -11.33
CA THR A 15 -6.64 2.14 -11.70
C THR A 15 -6.10 0.78 -11.27
N ALA A 16 -6.42 0.36 -10.04
CA ALA A 16 -6.01 -0.95 -9.53
C ALA A 16 -6.68 -2.11 -10.27
N ALA A 17 -7.93 -1.95 -10.73
CA ALA A 17 -8.65 -2.97 -11.50
C ALA A 17 -8.14 -3.12 -12.93
N LEU A 18 -7.58 -2.07 -13.53
CA LEU A 18 -6.97 -2.14 -14.87
C LEU A 18 -5.69 -2.98 -14.91
N LEU A 19 -5.00 -3.13 -13.77
CA LEU A 19 -3.76 -3.90 -13.70
C LEU A 19 -3.97 -5.38 -14.04
N PRO A 20 -4.87 -6.15 -13.39
CA PRO A 20 -5.16 -7.53 -13.78
C PRO A 20 -5.74 -7.64 -15.20
N LEU A 21 -6.45 -6.62 -15.68
CA LEU A 21 -6.89 -6.59 -17.08
C LEU A 21 -5.71 -6.52 -18.05
N GLY A 22 -4.66 -5.77 -17.72
CA GLY A 22 -3.41 -5.73 -18.47
C GLY A 22 -2.71 -7.09 -18.56
N PHE A 23 -2.81 -7.95 -17.54
CA PHE A 23 -2.26 -9.31 -17.59
C PHE A 23 -3.03 -10.26 -18.51
N ALA A 24 -4.28 -9.93 -18.84
CA ALA A 24 -5.13 -10.76 -19.71
C ALA A 24 -4.86 -10.53 -21.21
N TYR A 25 -3.63 -10.19 -21.58
CA TYR A 25 -3.19 -9.93 -22.94
C TYR A 25 -3.58 -11.05 -23.93
N TRP A 26 -3.37 -12.31 -23.53
CA TRP A 26 -3.66 -13.48 -24.36
C TRP A 26 -5.15 -13.73 -24.62
N TRP A 27 -6.00 -13.17 -23.75
CA TRP A 27 -7.46 -13.24 -23.91
C TRP A 27 -8.00 -12.04 -24.71
N LEU A 28 -7.54 -10.83 -24.39
CA LEU A 28 -8.13 -9.59 -24.91
C LEU A 28 -7.40 -9.03 -26.13
N GLY A 29 -6.19 -9.53 -26.39
CA GLY A 29 -5.35 -9.08 -27.50
C GLY A 29 -4.66 -7.74 -27.26
N ASN A 30 -3.82 -7.37 -28.25
CA ASN A 30 -2.92 -6.22 -28.12
C ASN A 30 -3.65 -4.88 -28.00
N ALA A 31 -4.70 -4.66 -28.78
CA ALA A 31 -5.40 -3.38 -28.80
C ALA A 31 -6.04 -3.04 -27.44
N VAL A 32 -6.70 -4.02 -26.78
CA VAL A 32 -7.28 -3.83 -25.46
C VAL A 32 -6.21 -3.67 -24.39
N HIS A 33 -5.10 -4.39 -24.51
CA HIS A 33 -3.94 -4.26 -23.62
C HIS A 33 -3.35 -2.83 -23.67
N GLU A 34 -3.07 -2.30 -24.86
CA GLU A 34 -2.53 -0.95 -25.03
C GLU A 34 -3.52 0.13 -24.56
N LEU A 35 -4.81 -0.03 -24.86
CA LEU A 35 -5.86 0.89 -24.41
C LEU A 35 -6.00 0.90 -22.87
N SER A 36 -6.06 -0.27 -22.26
CA SER A 36 -6.15 -0.40 -20.79
C SER A 36 -4.89 0.11 -20.09
N GLY A 37 -3.71 -0.14 -20.66
CA GLY A 37 -2.44 0.41 -20.18
C GLY A 37 -2.41 1.94 -20.25
N THR A 38 -2.82 2.51 -21.39
CA THR A 38 -2.92 3.97 -21.56
C THR A 38 -3.90 4.59 -20.56
N ALA A 39 -5.09 4.01 -20.41
CA ALA A 39 -6.07 4.45 -19.43
C ALA A 39 -5.51 4.37 -18.00
N MET A 40 -4.81 3.29 -17.64
CA MET A 40 -4.17 3.13 -16.34
C MET A 40 -3.14 4.24 -16.07
N PHE A 41 -2.29 4.58 -17.05
CA PHE A 41 -1.30 5.66 -16.90
C PHE A 41 -1.95 7.04 -16.75
N LEU A 42 -3.00 7.34 -17.50
CA LEU A 42 -3.74 8.60 -17.37
C LEU A 42 -4.39 8.72 -15.97
N LEU A 43 -4.97 7.63 -15.46
CA LEU A 43 -5.52 7.59 -14.11
C LEU A 43 -4.42 7.70 -13.05
N LEU A 44 -3.24 7.11 -13.27
CA LEU A 44 -2.09 7.24 -12.38
C LEU A 44 -1.57 8.69 -12.31
N ILE A 45 -1.50 9.39 -13.44
CA ILE A 45 -1.16 10.81 -13.48
C ILE A 45 -2.18 11.60 -12.64
N THR A 46 -3.46 11.33 -12.86
CA THR A 46 -4.57 11.96 -12.11
C THR A 46 -4.46 11.69 -10.61
N HIS A 47 -4.17 10.44 -10.22
CA HIS A 47 -3.89 10.04 -8.84
C HIS A 47 -2.76 10.87 -8.23
N ASN A 48 -1.63 11.01 -8.93
CA ASN A 48 -0.48 11.77 -8.44
C ASN A 48 -0.78 13.26 -8.31
N VAL A 49 -1.51 13.85 -9.27
CA VAL A 49 -1.95 15.24 -9.21
C VAL A 49 -2.85 15.49 -8.00
N PHE A 50 -3.81 14.62 -7.75
CA PHE A 50 -4.68 14.74 -6.57
C PHE A 50 -3.93 14.56 -5.25
N ASN A 51 -2.87 13.76 -5.23
CA ASN A 51 -2.06 13.49 -4.04
C ASN A 51 -0.79 14.35 -3.95
N ARG A 52 -0.63 15.40 -4.78
CA ARG A 52 0.57 16.27 -4.82
C ARG A 52 1.00 16.83 -3.46
N ARG A 53 0.06 17.08 -2.55
CA ARG A 53 0.36 17.54 -1.18
C ARG A 53 1.16 16.53 -0.36
N TRP A 54 1.04 15.24 -0.66
CA TRP A 54 1.80 14.21 -0.01
C TRP A 54 3.30 14.34 -0.30
N TRP A 55 3.65 14.67 -1.55
CA TRP A 55 5.04 14.88 -1.98
C TRP A 55 5.69 16.03 -1.22
N GLY A 56 5.01 17.17 -1.05
CA GLY A 56 5.49 18.29 -0.25
C GLY A 56 5.60 18.01 1.25
N GLY A 57 4.90 17.00 1.74
CA GLY A 57 4.93 16.57 3.15
C GLY A 57 6.08 15.60 3.49
N ILE A 58 6.77 15.01 2.53
CA ILE A 58 7.79 13.98 2.77
C ILE A 58 8.91 14.45 3.71
N ALA A 59 9.38 15.69 3.52
CA ALA A 59 10.48 16.25 4.31
C ALA A 59 10.10 16.66 5.75
N ARG A 60 8.82 16.99 5.99
CA ARG A 60 8.39 17.67 7.23
C ARG A 60 8.14 16.77 8.44
N THR A 61 7.93 15.47 8.26
CA THR A 61 7.47 14.60 9.35
C THR A 61 8.36 13.36 9.51
N ARG A 62 9.48 13.50 10.22
CA ARG A 62 10.44 12.41 10.49
C ARG A 62 10.04 11.44 11.62
N ARG A 63 8.94 11.68 12.37
CA ARG A 63 8.69 11.03 13.67
C ARG A 63 7.86 9.74 13.65
N GLU A 64 7.27 9.33 12.52
CA GLU A 64 6.48 8.10 12.46
C GLU A 64 7.33 6.91 11.98
N PRO A 65 7.44 5.81 12.76
CA PRO A 65 8.30 4.66 12.43
C PRO A 65 7.88 3.91 11.15
N ARG A 66 6.63 4.06 10.71
CA ARG A 66 6.09 3.45 9.47
C ARG A 66 6.33 4.28 8.22
N ARG A 67 6.72 5.53 8.39
CA ARG A 67 6.83 6.48 7.29
C ARG A 67 7.93 6.13 6.28
N PRO A 68 9.18 5.77 6.68
CA PRO A 68 10.21 5.45 5.72
C PRO A 68 9.80 4.28 4.82
N PHE A 69 9.11 3.29 5.37
CA PHE A 69 8.62 2.17 4.58
C PHE A 69 7.51 2.59 3.61
N ASN A 70 6.55 3.41 4.04
CA ASN A 70 5.51 3.96 3.14
C ASN A 70 6.13 4.77 2.00
N VAL A 71 7.15 5.56 2.30
CA VAL A 71 7.88 6.36 1.29
C VAL A 71 8.61 5.43 0.33
N ALA A 72 9.34 4.43 0.83
CA ALA A 72 10.07 3.46 0.02
C ALA A 72 9.13 2.69 -0.93
N VAL A 73 7.98 2.20 -0.45
CA VAL A 73 6.97 1.52 -1.26
C VAL A 73 6.41 2.44 -2.35
N THR A 74 6.16 3.72 -2.03
CA THR A 74 5.66 4.69 -3.02
C THR A 74 6.71 4.99 -4.09
N PHE A 75 7.98 5.13 -3.72
CA PHE A 75 9.06 5.32 -4.70
C PHE A 75 9.31 4.07 -5.53
N ALA A 76 9.27 2.88 -4.93
CA ALA A 76 9.40 1.61 -5.66
C ALA A 76 8.27 1.47 -6.70
N LEU A 77 7.03 1.83 -6.32
CA LEU A 77 5.90 1.83 -7.24
C LEU A 77 6.08 2.84 -8.37
N LEU A 78 6.55 4.06 -8.05
CA LEU A 78 6.82 5.07 -9.07
C LEU A 78 7.87 4.59 -10.07
N ILE A 79 8.99 4.04 -9.59
CA ILE A 79 10.07 3.54 -10.44
C ILE A 79 9.55 2.39 -11.32
N ALA A 80 8.86 1.40 -10.73
CA ALA A 80 8.31 0.29 -11.49
C ALA A 80 7.31 0.75 -12.56
N MET A 81 6.46 1.72 -12.26
CA MET A 81 5.53 2.32 -13.22
C MET A 81 6.26 3.08 -14.34
N LEU A 82 7.34 3.79 -14.04
CA LEU A 82 8.16 4.45 -15.07
C LEU A 82 8.84 3.43 -15.98
N VAL A 83 9.35 2.33 -15.43
CA VAL A 83 9.92 1.21 -16.23
C VAL A 83 8.83 0.61 -17.11
N LEU A 84 7.63 0.37 -16.56
CA LEU A 84 6.50 -0.17 -17.31
C LEU A 84 6.11 0.78 -18.46
N LEU A 85 6.03 2.09 -18.20
CA LEU A 85 5.71 3.10 -19.20
C LEU A 85 6.77 3.15 -20.31
N ALA A 86 8.05 3.21 -19.95
CA ALA A 86 9.14 3.26 -20.92
C ALA A 86 9.16 2.00 -21.81
N THR A 87 9.02 0.83 -21.21
CA THR A 87 8.94 -0.43 -21.97
C THR A 87 7.68 -0.52 -22.82
N SER A 88 6.53 -0.01 -22.34
CA SER A 88 5.28 0.06 -23.13
C SER A 88 5.46 0.88 -24.41
N VAL A 89 6.10 2.05 -24.31
CA VAL A 89 6.38 2.90 -25.49
C VAL A 89 7.28 2.18 -26.48
N LEU A 90 8.32 1.47 -26.00
CA LEU A 90 9.29 0.78 -26.85
C LEU A 90 8.72 -0.44 -27.61
N ILE A 91 7.69 -1.10 -27.05
CA ILE A 91 7.09 -2.31 -27.63
C ILE A 91 5.68 -2.10 -28.17
N SER A 92 5.16 -0.85 -28.17
CA SER A 92 3.81 -0.54 -28.63
C SER A 92 3.64 -0.76 -30.12
N ASN A 93 2.64 -1.53 -30.51
CA ASN A 93 2.26 -1.69 -31.89
C ASN A 93 1.55 -0.45 -32.46
N ALA A 94 0.82 0.29 -31.61
CA ALA A 94 0.17 1.53 -32.03
C ALA A 94 1.18 2.64 -32.37
N LEU A 95 2.34 2.65 -31.72
CA LEU A 95 3.42 3.61 -31.98
C LEU A 95 4.42 3.13 -33.04
N ALA A 96 4.38 1.87 -33.46
CA ALA A 96 5.31 1.28 -34.43
C ALA A 96 5.47 2.07 -35.75
N PRO A 97 4.44 2.75 -36.31
CA PRO A 97 4.60 3.59 -37.50
C PRO A 97 5.49 4.83 -37.29
N TYR A 98 5.58 5.30 -36.03
CA TYR A 98 6.32 6.53 -35.65
C TYR A 98 7.64 6.22 -34.94
N LEU A 99 7.68 5.14 -34.17
CA LEU A 99 8.82 4.69 -33.38
C LEU A 99 9.05 3.20 -33.68
N PRO A 100 10.08 2.84 -34.47
CA PRO A 100 10.36 1.43 -34.73
C PRO A 100 10.59 0.70 -33.40
N PRO A 101 9.99 -0.51 -33.23
CA PRO A 101 10.09 -1.25 -31.98
C PRO A 101 11.56 -1.56 -31.67
N TRP A 102 11.95 -1.23 -30.42
CA TRP A 102 13.33 -1.35 -29.96
C TRP A 102 13.46 -2.40 -28.84
N GLY A 103 14.60 -3.09 -28.79
CA GLY A 103 14.94 -3.97 -27.67
C GLY A 103 14.30 -5.35 -27.66
N GLY A 104 13.43 -5.66 -28.63
CA GLY A 104 12.93 -7.01 -28.92
C GLY A 104 12.42 -7.78 -27.69
N PHE A 105 12.94 -8.99 -27.53
CA PHE A 105 12.54 -9.93 -26.49
C PHE A 105 12.85 -9.43 -25.07
N THR A 106 14.03 -8.85 -24.84
CA THR A 106 14.47 -8.38 -23.51
C THR A 106 13.55 -7.28 -22.96
N VAL A 107 13.13 -6.33 -23.79
CA VAL A 107 12.23 -5.26 -23.35
C VAL A 107 10.87 -5.82 -22.97
N ARG A 108 10.35 -6.81 -23.69
CA ARG A 108 9.11 -7.51 -23.32
C ARG A 108 9.24 -8.26 -22.00
N GLN A 109 10.39 -8.90 -21.73
CA GLN A 109 10.65 -9.53 -20.45
C GLN A 109 10.69 -8.52 -19.30
N ILE A 110 11.36 -7.36 -19.47
CA ILE A 110 11.40 -6.29 -18.47
C ILE A 110 10.01 -5.73 -18.22
N HIS A 111 9.22 -5.54 -19.30
CA HIS A 111 7.83 -5.09 -19.19
C HIS A 111 6.99 -6.05 -18.32
N THR A 112 7.06 -7.33 -18.63
CA THR A 112 6.35 -8.37 -17.90
C THR A 112 6.80 -8.44 -16.43
N LEU A 113 8.12 -8.42 -16.20
CA LEU A 113 8.69 -8.40 -14.86
C LEU A 113 8.18 -7.19 -14.04
N ALA A 114 8.26 -5.99 -14.64
CA ALA A 114 7.78 -4.77 -14.00
C ALA A 114 6.29 -4.84 -13.66
N ALA A 115 5.46 -5.37 -14.57
CA ALA A 115 4.03 -5.53 -14.35
C ALA A 115 3.72 -6.44 -13.14
N TYR A 116 4.39 -7.60 -13.02
CA TYR A 116 4.18 -8.50 -11.88
C TYR A 116 4.72 -7.92 -10.57
N TRP A 117 5.85 -7.21 -10.60
CA TRP A 117 6.32 -6.48 -9.40
C TRP A 117 5.38 -5.37 -9.00
N ILE A 118 4.76 -4.67 -9.95
CA ILE A 118 3.72 -3.66 -9.65
C ILE A 118 2.53 -4.30 -8.93
N LEU A 119 2.07 -5.48 -9.33
CA LEU A 119 1.00 -6.19 -8.62
C LEU A 119 1.34 -6.39 -7.14
N VAL A 120 2.56 -6.86 -6.85
CA VAL A 120 3.03 -7.08 -5.47
C VAL A 120 3.14 -5.75 -4.71
N ILE A 121 3.76 -4.74 -5.30
CA ILE A 121 3.99 -3.44 -4.65
C ILE A 121 2.66 -2.70 -4.41
N VAL A 122 1.72 -2.74 -5.37
CA VAL A 122 0.36 -2.20 -5.19
C VAL A 122 -0.37 -2.91 -4.05
N ALA A 123 -0.28 -4.22 -3.97
CA ALA A 123 -0.88 -4.98 -2.87
C ALA A 123 -0.27 -4.61 -1.51
N ILE A 124 1.05 -4.41 -1.42
CA ILE A 124 1.72 -3.86 -0.23
C ILE A 124 1.17 -2.46 0.08
N HIS A 125 1.12 -1.58 -0.92
CA HIS A 125 0.62 -0.21 -0.76
C HIS A 125 -0.81 -0.19 -0.23
N LEU A 126 -1.71 -1.03 -0.76
CA LEU A 126 -3.09 -1.19 -0.29
C LEU A 126 -3.13 -1.76 1.13
N GLY A 127 -2.31 -2.75 1.46
CA GLY A 127 -2.19 -3.32 2.81
C GLY A 127 -1.82 -2.28 3.86
N LEU A 128 -0.90 -1.36 3.54
CA LEU A 128 -0.53 -0.24 4.39
C LEU A 128 -1.68 0.77 4.58
N ARG A 129 -2.55 0.92 3.57
CA ARG A 129 -3.73 1.80 3.59
C ARG A 129 -4.99 1.12 4.09
N TRP A 130 -4.93 -0.18 4.39
CA TRP A 130 -6.09 -0.97 4.80
C TRP A 130 -6.90 -0.39 5.96
N PRO A 131 -6.28 0.14 7.05
CA PRO A 131 -7.05 0.77 8.13
C PRO A 131 -7.90 1.95 7.67
N MET A 132 -7.40 2.75 6.73
CA MET A 132 -8.13 3.87 6.13
C MET A 132 -9.33 3.35 5.30
N LEU A 133 -9.10 2.35 4.45
CA LEU A 133 -10.15 1.74 3.62
C LEU A 133 -11.26 1.13 4.48
N MET A 134 -10.90 0.43 5.56
CA MET A 134 -11.85 -0.10 6.53
C MET A 134 -12.62 1.01 7.27
N GLY A 135 -12.00 2.15 7.54
CA GLY A 135 -12.67 3.33 8.10
C GLY A 135 -13.72 3.89 7.15
N VAL A 136 -13.39 4.00 5.87
CA VAL A 136 -14.32 4.43 4.81
C VAL A 136 -15.48 3.46 4.69
N ALA A 137 -15.20 2.16 4.59
CA ALA A 137 -16.23 1.13 4.49
C ALA A 137 -17.20 1.18 5.69
N ARG A 138 -16.69 1.30 6.92
CA ARG A 138 -17.54 1.43 8.11
C ARG A 138 -18.45 2.66 8.04
N ASN A 139 -17.92 3.78 7.58
CA ASN A 139 -18.72 5.01 7.46
C ASN A 139 -19.79 4.89 6.37
N LEU A 140 -19.46 4.26 5.23
CA LEU A 140 -20.41 4.02 4.14
C LEU A 140 -21.57 3.11 4.55
N PHE A 141 -21.25 2.03 5.26
CA PHE A 141 -22.24 1.05 5.70
C PHE A 141 -22.87 1.38 7.07
N GLY A 142 -22.57 2.56 7.64
CA GLY A 142 -23.15 2.98 8.92
C GLY A 142 -22.79 2.07 10.11
N ILE A 143 -21.67 1.33 10.02
CA ILE A 143 -21.29 0.32 11.01
C ILE A 143 -20.75 1.03 12.27
N LYS A 144 -21.57 1.07 13.33
CA LYS A 144 -21.22 1.62 14.64
C LYS A 144 -20.90 0.48 15.60
N GLY A 145 -19.88 0.68 16.45
CA GLY A 145 -19.49 -0.26 17.52
C GLY A 145 -18.65 -1.45 17.06
N THR A 146 -18.12 -2.17 18.05
CA THR A 146 -17.33 -3.38 17.88
C THR A 146 -18.20 -4.61 18.12
N ASN A 147 -18.24 -5.51 17.14
CA ASN A 147 -18.91 -6.81 17.27
C ASN A 147 -17.85 -7.91 17.18
N PRO A 148 -17.69 -8.77 18.19
CA PRO A 148 -16.67 -9.83 18.21
C PRO A 148 -16.89 -10.87 17.11
N LEU A 149 -18.14 -11.20 16.79
CA LEU A 149 -18.47 -12.14 15.72
C LEU A 149 -18.05 -11.60 14.34
N ARG A 150 -18.30 -10.31 14.08
CA ARG A 150 -17.83 -9.65 12.84
C ARG A 150 -16.30 -9.64 12.76
N MET A 151 -15.61 -9.37 13.88
CA MET A 151 -14.16 -9.40 13.91
C MET A 151 -13.61 -10.79 13.64
N LEU A 152 -14.24 -11.82 14.19
CA LEU A 152 -13.89 -13.21 13.92
C LEU A 152 -14.10 -13.55 12.44
N ALA A 153 -15.28 -13.24 11.90
CA ALA A 153 -15.60 -13.46 10.49
C ALA A 153 -14.57 -12.79 9.55
N LEU A 154 -14.21 -11.53 9.80
CA LEU A 154 -13.20 -10.82 9.00
C LEU A 154 -11.81 -11.49 9.09
N ARG A 155 -11.43 -12.02 10.26
CA ARG A 155 -10.15 -12.75 10.41
C ARG A 155 -10.17 -14.07 9.69
N VAL A 156 -11.27 -14.83 9.78
CA VAL A 156 -11.45 -16.10 9.07
C VAL A 156 -11.41 -15.84 7.55
N THR A 157 -12.13 -14.84 7.06
CA THR A 157 -12.10 -14.46 5.64
C THR A 157 -10.69 -14.08 5.20
N ALA A 158 -9.96 -13.26 5.98
CA ALA A 158 -8.58 -12.90 5.67
C ALA A 158 -7.67 -14.15 5.64
N GLY A 159 -7.85 -15.09 6.55
CA GLY A 159 -7.13 -16.36 6.55
C GLY A 159 -7.44 -17.20 5.32
N ALA A 160 -8.71 -17.32 4.94
CA ALA A 160 -9.13 -18.07 3.75
C ALA A 160 -8.55 -17.43 2.45
N ILE A 161 -8.59 -16.10 2.35
CA ILE A 161 -7.95 -15.36 1.23
C ILE A 161 -6.45 -15.64 1.20
N ALA A 162 -5.77 -15.64 2.35
CA ALA A 162 -4.34 -15.90 2.41
C ALA A 162 -3.98 -17.32 1.96
N VAL A 163 -4.72 -18.33 2.41
CA VAL A 163 -4.53 -19.74 2.00
C VAL A 163 -4.76 -19.88 0.49
N HIS A 164 -5.88 -19.36 0.00
CA HIS A 164 -6.18 -19.38 -1.44
C HIS A 164 -5.14 -18.59 -2.24
N GLY A 165 -4.61 -17.49 -1.69
CA GLY A 165 -3.56 -16.69 -2.31
C GLY A 165 -2.23 -17.44 -2.45
N VAL A 166 -1.83 -18.26 -1.48
CA VAL A 166 -0.66 -19.14 -1.59
C VAL A 166 -0.83 -20.13 -2.74
N TRP A 167 -2.00 -20.79 -2.81
CA TRP A 167 -2.30 -21.70 -3.92
C TRP A 167 -2.30 -20.97 -5.27
N SER A 168 -2.90 -19.77 -5.32
CA SER A 168 -2.95 -18.93 -6.52
C SER A 168 -1.57 -18.46 -6.98
N PHE A 169 -0.65 -18.18 -6.05
CA PHE A 169 0.73 -17.83 -6.34
C PHE A 169 1.43 -18.92 -7.16
N HIS A 170 1.22 -20.18 -6.78
CA HIS A 170 1.76 -21.32 -7.50
C HIS A 170 1.04 -21.56 -8.84
N ARG A 171 -0.29 -21.47 -8.85
CA ARG A 171 -1.10 -21.67 -10.07
C ARG A 171 -0.80 -20.66 -11.17
N LEU A 172 -0.49 -19.41 -10.82
CA LEU A 172 -0.10 -18.38 -11.77
C LEU A 172 1.40 -18.41 -12.12
N GLY A 173 2.19 -19.27 -11.52
CA GLY A 173 3.64 -19.32 -11.72
C GLY A 173 4.31 -17.99 -11.37
N LEU A 174 3.83 -17.29 -10.30
CA LEU A 174 4.35 -15.96 -9.98
C LEU A 174 5.83 -15.96 -9.64
N GLY A 175 6.33 -17.01 -9.01
CA GLY A 175 7.76 -17.11 -8.66
C GLY A 175 8.69 -16.95 -9.86
N THR A 176 8.39 -17.66 -10.94
CA THR A 176 9.16 -17.60 -12.20
C THR A 176 9.00 -16.24 -12.89
N LYS A 177 7.79 -15.68 -12.91
CA LYS A 177 7.48 -14.37 -13.50
C LYS A 177 8.16 -13.21 -12.76
N LEU A 178 8.27 -13.29 -11.44
CA LEU A 178 8.99 -12.32 -10.60
C LEU A 178 10.52 -12.47 -10.67
N SER A 179 11.02 -13.61 -11.17
CA SER A 179 12.46 -13.89 -11.33
C SER A 179 12.95 -13.73 -12.77
N MET A 180 12.14 -13.13 -13.66
CA MET A 180 12.45 -12.97 -15.10
C MET A 180 12.70 -14.30 -15.82
N GLN A 181 12.19 -15.41 -15.29
CA GLN A 181 12.30 -16.71 -15.92
C GLN A 181 11.20 -16.89 -16.96
N MET A 182 11.53 -17.53 -18.06
CA MET A 182 10.54 -17.89 -19.08
C MET A 182 9.72 -19.09 -18.59
N THR A 183 8.42 -18.97 -18.68
CA THR A 183 7.50 -20.09 -18.49
C THR A 183 6.71 -20.30 -19.78
N LEU A 184 6.56 -21.53 -20.16
CA LEU A 184 5.66 -21.93 -21.26
C LEU A 184 4.22 -22.15 -20.76
N ASP A 185 4.01 -22.01 -19.44
CA ASP A 185 2.70 -22.17 -18.82
C ASP A 185 1.86 -20.90 -19.02
N TRP A 186 0.87 -21.03 -19.91
CA TRP A 186 -0.13 -20.00 -20.17
C TRP A 186 -1.44 -20.35 -19.48
N TRP A 187 -2.12 -19.33 -18.95
CA TRP A 187 -3.46 -19.52 -18.45
C TRP A 187 -4.42 -19.81 -19.61
N ASN A 188 -5.22 -20.87 -19.47
CA ASN A 188 -6.25 -21.18 -20.47
C ASN A 188 -7.48 -20.31 -20.24
N PHE A 189 -7.59 -19.22 -20.99
CA PHE A 189 -8.70 -18.28 -20.91
C PHE A 189 -9.97 -18.82 -21.56
N GLU A 190 -9.90 -19.83 -22.42
CA GLU A 190 -11.10 -20.44 -23.01
C GLU A 190 -11.92 -21.19 -21.97
N GLU A 191 -11.24 -21.80 -21.00
CA GLU A 191 -11.89 -22.59 -19.94
C GLU A 191 -12.22 -21.78 -18.69
N ALA A 192 -11.40 -20.79 -18.32
CA ALA A 192 -11.50 -20.18 -17.00
C ALA A 192 -11.13 -18.70 -16.92
N VAL A 193 -11.84 -17.83 -17.63
CA VAL A 193 -11.60 -16.36 -17.57
C VAL A 193 -11.71 -15.83 -16.13
N ALA A 194 -12.82 -16.11 -15.44
CA ALA A 194 -13.04 -15.62 -14.08
C ALA A 194 -11.99 -16.16 -13.10
N GLY A 195 -11.53 -17.39 -13.28
CA GLY A 195 -10.50 -18.01 -12.47
C GLY A 195 -9.21 -17.21 -12.45
N PHE A 196 -8.79 -16.68 -13.60
CA PHE A 196 -7.60 -15.85 -13.69
C PHE A 196 -7.66 -14.62 -12.78
N PHE A 197 -8.76 -13.86 -12.86
CA PHE A 197 -8.93 -12.65 -12.05
C PHE A 197 -9.07 -12.96 -10.57
N ILE A 198 -9.73 -14.07 -10.22
CA ILE A 198 -9.84 -14.56 -8.84
C ILE A 198 -8.46 -14.88 -8.28
N HIS A 199 -7.60 -15.57 -9.04
CA HIS A 199 -6.23 -15.88 -8.63
C HIS A 199 -5.38 -14.62 -8.49
N CYS A 200 -5.48 -13.65 -9.41
CA CYS A 200 -4.79 -12.36 -9.28
C CYS A 200 -5.23 -11.61 -8.00
N ALA A 201 -6.55 -11.54 -7.76
CA ALA A 201 -7.11 -10.92 -6.56
C ALA A 201 -6.69 -11.64 -5.27
N ALA A 202 -6.64 -12.98 -5.28
CA ALA A 202 -6.22 -13.77 -4.14
C ALA A 202 -4.74 -13.56 -3.80
N VAL A 203 -3.86 -13.47 -4.79
CA VAL A 203 -2.45 -13.13 -4.58
C VAL A 203 -2.30 -11.72 -4.02
N ALA A 204 -3.01 -10.74 -4.58
CA ALA A 204 -3.01 -9.39 -4.04
C ALA A 204 -3.54 -9.38 -2.58
N GLY A 205 -4.60 -10.12 -2.31
CA GLY A 205 -5.17 -10.31 -0.96
C GLY A 205 -4.18 -10.93 0.01
N LEU A 206 -3.45 -11.96 -0.38
CA LEU A 206 -2.38 -12.59 0.43
C LEU A 206 -1.33 -11.53 0.83
N VAL A 207 -0.80 -10.78 -0.13
CA VAL A 207 0.22 -9.75 0.12
C VAL A 207 -0.33 -8.65 1.02
N MET A 208 -1.59 -8.23 0.81
CA MET A 208 -2.26 -7.26 1.67
C MET A 208 -2.40 -7.75 3.11
N VAL A 209 -2.81 -9.02 3.32
CA VAL A 209 -2.96 -9.65 4.63
C VAL A 209 -1.61 -9.70 5.35
N ILE A 210 -0.55 -10.18 4.67
CA ILE A 210 0.81 -10.23 5.23
C ILE A 210 1.26 -8.83 5.64
N THR A 211 1.07 -7.85 4.77
CA THR A 211 1.47 -6.46 5.03
C THR A 211 0.71 -5.87 6.21
N TYR A 212 -0.61 -6.01 6.22
CA TYR A 212 -1.45 -5.46 7.28
C TYR A 212 -1.13 -6.07 8.65
N TYR A 213 -1.07 -7.39 8.75
CA TYR A 213 -0.82 -8.06 10.03
C TYR A 213 0.64 -7.94 10.48
N GLY A 214 1.60 -7.99 9.56
CA GLY A 214 3.02 -7.78 9.86
C GLY A 214 3.24 -6.42 10.53
N PHE A 215 2.76 -5.34 9.91
CA PHE A 215 2.93 -3.99 10.47
C PHE A 215 2.10 -3.70 11.74
N ASN A 216 0.95 -4.34 11.92
CA ASN A 216 0.14 -4.12 13.14
C ASN A 216 0.72 -4.82 14.39
N ARG A 217 1.39 -5.96 14.25
CA ARG A 217 2.04 -6.66 15.37
C ARG A 217 3.14 -5.80 15.99
N ASP A 218 3.94 -5.13 15.17
CA ASP A 218 5.03 -4.25 15.63
C ASP A 218 4.53 -3.05 16.45
N SER A 219 3.32 -2.56 16.13
CA SER A 219 2.71 -1.45 16.85
C SER A 219 2.13 -1.87 18.20
N ALA A 220 1.61 -3.08 18.30
CA ALA A 220 1.08 -3.64 19.55
C ALA A 220 2.21 -4.00 20.53
N GLY A 221 3.33 -4.54 20.02
CA GLY A 221 4.52 -4.84 20.81
C GLY A 221 5.15 -3.61 21.44
N ARG A 222 5.28 -2.52 20.68
CA ARG A 222 5.85 -1.25 21.19
C ARG A 222 4.97 -0.53 22.22
N ARG A 223 3.65 -0.71 22.18
CA ARG A 223 2.73 -0.16 23.19
C ARG A 223 2.76 -0.93 24.50
N ARG A 224 3.25 -2.17 24.50
CA ARG A 224 3.37 -3.04 25.69
C ARG A 224 4.75 -2.99 26.35
N ALA A 225 5.76 -2.38 25.72
CA ALA A 225 7.05 -2.16 26.36
C ALA A 225 6.83 -1.25 27.58
N PRO A 226 7.15 -1.68 28.83
CA PRO A 226 7.00 -0.84 30.00
C PRO A 226 7.88 0.39 29.81
N THR A 227 7.29 1.56 29.93
CA THR A 227 8.06 2.78 30.19
C THR A 227 8.82 2.49 31.47
N GLY A 228 10.15 2.45 31.38
CA GLY A 228 11.05 2.09 32.46
C GLY A 228 10.74 2.85 33.77
N PRO A 229 11.22 2.33 34.90
CA PRO A 229 10.83 2.79 36.21
C PRO A 229 11.07 4.29 36.37
N ALA A 230 10.05 4.97 36.89
CA ALA A 230 10.10 6.35 37.27
C ALA A 230 11.34 6.59 38.14
N ARG A 231 12.22 7.40 37.65
CA ARG A 231 13.37 7.94 38.38
C ARG A 231 12.86 9.00 39.39
N ASN A 232 12.05 8.53 40.38
CA ASN A 232 11.64 9.32 41.52
C ASN A 232 12.06 8.57 42.76
N ALA A 233 13.29 8.79 43.20
CA ALA A 233 13.67 8.69 44.62
C ALA A 233 15.15 9.04 44.73
N ALA A 234 15.46 10.28 44.93
CA ALA A 234 16.62 10.69 45.74
C ALA A 234 16.65 12.20 45.81
N GLY A 235 16.43 12.72 46.99
CA GLY A 235 16.77 14.11 47.28
C GLY A 235 15.80 14.87 48.13
N SER A 236 15.30 14.28 49.24
CA SER A 236 14.87 15.07 50.37
C SER A 236 15.57 14.50 51.59
N ASP A 237 16.78 14.98 51.86
CA ASP A 237 17.31 14.84 53.18
C ASP A 237 17.90 16.18 53.64
N SER A 238 17.31 16.61 54.75
CA SER A 238 17.84 17.42 55.83
C SER A 238 18.79 18.58 55.53
N ARG A 239 18.37 19.76 55.91
CA ARG A 239 19.12 20.56 56.86
C ARG A 239 18.21 21.52 57.64
N ASP A 240 17.95 21.08 58.84
CA ASP A 240 17.62 21.84 60.04
C ASP A 240 18.69 22.89 60.32
N GLY A 241 18.35 24.02 60.92
CA GLY A 241 19.34 24.95 61.43
C GLY A 241 18.83 26.40 61.59
N SER A 242 17.96 26.60 62.54
CA SER A 242 17.99 27.65 63.60
C SER A 242 18.42 29.08 63.30
N ARG A 243 17.68 29.98 63.97
CA ARG A 243 18.00 31.35 64.40
C ARG A 243 17.67 32.43 63.38
N GLY A 244 16.96 33.50 63.73
CA GLY A 244 16.53 34.07 64.98
C GLY A 244 16.07 35.51 64.73
N MET A 245 15.08 35.90 65.46
CA MET A 245 14.79 37.20 66.02
C MET A 245 14.75 38.49 65.20
N ALA A 246 13.66 39.15 65.44
CA ALA A 246 13.46 40.60 65.60
C ALA A 246 13.36 41.42 64.31
N GLY A 247 12.41 42.20 64.02
CA GLY A 247 11.65 43.10 64.82
C GLY A 247 10.94 44.14 63.92
N THR A 248 9.85 44.56 64.36
CA THR A 248 9.21 45.87 64.18
C THR A 248 8.54 46.26 62.87
N ASN A 249 7.25 46.28 62.91
CA ASN A 249 6.30 47.18 62.27
C ASN A 249 6.63 48.66 62.69
N PRO A 250 6.16 49.78 62.08
CA PRO A 250 4.85 49.98 61.43
C PRO A 250 4.83 51.05 60.27
N GLN A 251 3.64 51.24 59.74
CA GLN A 251 2.96 52.50 59.27
C GLN A 251 2.98 52.79 57.77
N ALA A 252 1.76 52.82 57.23
CA ALA A 252 1.25 53.59 56.10
C ALA A 252 1.26 55.14 56.44
N PRO A 253 0.74 56.03 55.60
CA PRO A 253 0.03 55.96 54.30
C PRO A 253 0.54 57.04 53.29
N GLY A 254 -0.10 57.00 52.13
CA GLY A 254 0.01 58.04 51.12
C GLY A 254 -0.61 57.59 49.82
#